data_8967389a214403f3e1b3c1a0b5837f0b
#
_entry.id   8967389a214403f3e1b3c1a0b5837f0b
#
_cell.length_a   1.000
_cell.length_b   1.000
_cell.length_c   1.000
_cell.angle_alpha   90.00
_cell.angle_beta   90.00
_cell.angle_gamma   90.00
#
_symmetry.space_group_name_H-M   'P 1'
#
loop_
_entity.id
_entity.type
_entity.pdbx_description
1 polymer ?
#
loop_
_entity_poly.entity_id
_entity_poly.type
_entity_poly.pdbx_seq_one_letter_code
_entity_poly.pdbx_strand_id
1 'polypeptide(L)'
;MAMTMPAQGSLSVSEAVSIAHTTVASIPTLTVIGEVSGFRGPNARSGHCYFELKDEQASMSTIVWRSIYENCGFTLKDGLKIQMTGSFDVYRASGRLSFKATGISVQGEGLLRQQVAELARRLEREGLMDPARKRAIPRFCTRVAVVTSLSGSVIDDVKRTLARRNP
;
A
#
# COMPACT_ATOMS: atom_id res chain seq x y z
N MET A 1 5.68 -28.62 -20.56
CA MET A 1 6.78 -29.57 -20.31
C MET A 1 6.41 -30.36 -19.07
N ALA A 2 5.98 -31.61 -19.22
CA ALA A 2 5.53 -32.43 -18.09
C ALA A 2 6.75 -32.84 -17.25
N MET A 3 6.78 -32.48 -15.97
CA MET A 3 7.79 -32.96 -15.03
C MET A 3 7.60 -34.47 -14.82
N THR A 4 8.56 -35.25 -15.29
CA THR A 4 8.64 -36.69 -15.01
C THR A 4 8.84 -36.87 -13.51
N MET A 5 7.86 -37.44 -12.83
CA MET A 5 7.98 -37.87 -11.43
C MET A 5 9.05 -38.95 -11.33
N PRO A 6 10.00 -38.89 -10.40
CA PRO A 6 10.95 -39.98 -10.20
C PRO A 6 10.22 -41.20 -9.70
N ALA A 7 10.59 -42.38 -10.24
CA ALA A 7 10.03 -43.69 -9.87
C ALA A 7 10.30 -43.98 -8.40
N GLN A 8 9.24 -44.36 -7.67
CA GLN A 8 9.13 -45.10 -6.42
C GLN A 8 10.41 -45.31 -5.58
N GLY A 9 10.87 -44.23 -4.95
CA GLY A 9 11.78 -44.30 -3.81
C GLY A 9 11.31 -43.30 -2.76
N SER A 10 11.41 -43.63 -1.48
CA SER A 10 11.08 -42.70 -0.40
C SER A 10 12.07 -41.53 -0.42
N LEU A 11 11.54 -40.32 -0.49
CA LEU A 11 12.34 -39.07 -0.42
C LEU A 11 12.59 -38.70 1.04
N SER A 12 13.74 -38.08 1.29
CA SER A 12 13.97 -37.38 2.55
C SER A 12 13.13 -36.11 2.63
N VAL A 13 12.88 -35.56 3.84
CA VAL A 13 12.16 -34.31 4.02
C VAL A 13 12.82 -33.16 3.26
N SER A 14 14.15 -33.09 3.27
CA SER A 14 14.91 -32.06 2.57
C SER A 14 14.75 -32.15 1.05
N GLU A 15 14.72 -33.35 0.48
CA GLU A 15 14.47 -33.54 -0.96
C GLU A 15 13.05 -33.14 -1.34
N ALA A 16 12.04 -33.54 -0.54
CA ALA A 16 10.65 -33.14 -0.75
C ALA A 16 10.47 -31.60 -0.70
N VAL A 17 11.06 -30.93 0.29
CA VAL A 17 11.03 -29.47 0.41
C VAL A 17 11.78 -28.80 -0.75
N SER A 18 12.90 -29.38 -1.22
CA SER A 18 13.63 -28.86 -2.37
C SER A 18 12.82 -28.93 -3.67
N ILE A 19 12.10 -30.01 -3.88
CA ILE A 19 11.17 -30.15 -5.02
C ILE A 19 10.07 -29.10 -4.93
N ALA A 20 9.42 -28.95 -3.77
CA ALA A 20 8.39 -27.94 -3.54
C ALA A 20 8.93 -26.52 -3.82
N HIS A 21 10.11 -26.19 -3.29
CA HIS A 21 10.75 -24.90 -3.53
C HIS A 21 10.99 -24.65 -5.02
N THR A 22 11.54 -25.63 -5.76
CA THR A 22 11.81 -25.48 -7.19
C THR A 22 10.53 -25.33 -8.00
N THR A 23 9.50 -26.11 -7.67
CA THR A 23 8.19 -26.03 -8.31
C THR A 23 7.52 -24.67 -8.08
N VAL A 24 7.54 -24.21 -6.83
CA VAL A 24 6.98 -22.89 -6.47
C VAL A 24 7.76 -21.75 -7.10
N ALA A 25 9.07 -21.85 -7.20
CA ALA A 25 9.92 -20.85 -7.86
C ALA A 25 9.67 -20.74 -9.37
N SER A 26 9.03 -21.71 -10.00
CA SER A 26 8.63 -21.64 -11.41
C SER A 26 7.36 -20.83 -11.64
N ILE A 27 6.61 -20.48 -10.59
CA ILE A 27 5.43 -19.60 -10.67
C ILE A 27 5.92 -18.19 -11.00
N PRO A 28 5.39 -17.54 -12.05
CA PRO A 28 5.81 -16.20 -12.40
C PRO A 28 5.44 -15.19 -11.30
N THR A 29 6.01 -14.01 -11.38
CA THR A 29 5.59 -12.88 -10.54
C THR A 29 4.11 -12.59 -10.74
N LEU A 30 3.38 -12.51 -9.64
CA LEU A 30 1.93 -12.27 -9.62
C LEU A 30 1.63 -10.91 -9.01
N THR A 31 0.52 -10.33 -9.44
CA THR A 31 -0.10 -9.19 -8.77
C THR A 31 -1.40 -9.66 -8.13
N VAL A 32 -1.50 -9.51 -6.83
CA VAL A 32 -2.63 -9.98 -6.02
C VAL A 32 -3.23 -8.82 -5.24
N ILE A 33 -4.54 -8.89 -5.00
CA ILE A 33 -5.28 -7.90 -4.22
C ILE A 33 -5.92 -8.65 -3.04
N GLY A 34 -5.80 -8.05 -1.86
CA GLY A 34 -6.40 -8.61 -0.65
C GLY A 34 -6.42 -7.61 0.48
N GLU A 35 -6.97 -8.05 1.59
CA GLU A 35 -7.04 -7.31 2.84
C GLU A 35 -5.94 -7.78 3.80
N VAL A 36 -5.25 -6.83 4.41
CA VAL A 36 -4.22 -7.10 5.44
C VAL A 36 -4.88 -7.61 6.71
N SER A 37 -4.37 -8.70 7.26
CA SER A 37 -4.84 -9.29 8.50
C SER A 37 -3.68 -9.76 9.37
N GLY A 38 -3.77 -9.55 10.69
CA GLY A 38 -2.77 -9.99 11.66
C GLY A 38 -1.47 -9.20 11.64
N PHE A 39 -1.46 -8.00 11.08
CA PHE A 39 -0.28 -7.13 11.08
C PHE A 39 -0.06 -6.48 12.44
N ARG A 40 1.09 -6.74 13.06
CA ARG A 40 1.47 -6.26 14.39
C ARG A 40 2.58 -5.19 14.38
N GLY A 41 2.78 -4.56 13.23
CA GLY A 41 3.91 -3.65 13.00
C GLY A 41 5.13 -4.34 12.39
N PRO A 42 6.11 -3.56 11.94
CA PRO A 42 7.39 -4.09 11.47
C PRO A 42 8.10 -4.85 12.59
N ASN A 43 8.76 -5.95 12.25
CA ASN A 43 9.54 -6.71 13.19
C ASN A 43 10.67 -5.84 13.80
N ALA A 44 10.75 -5.79 15.12
CA ALA A 44 11.67 -4.89 15.83
C ALA A 44 13.16 -5.11 15.47
N ARG A 45 13.55 -6.32 15.09
CA ARG A 45 14.94 -6.67 14.76
C ARG A 45 15.27 -6.49 13.29
N SER A 46 14.38 -6.93 12.40
CA SER A 46 14.64 -6.97 10.95
C SER A 46 13.98 -5.82 10.17
N GLY A 47 12.96 -5.17 10.74
CA GLY A 47 12.14 -4.17 10.07
C GLY A 47 11.20 -4.76 9.00
N HIS A 48 11.20 -6.09 8.80
CA HIS A 48 10.31 -6.73 7.84
C HIS A 48 8.88 -6.81 8.37
N CYS A 49 7.92 -6.73 7.47
CA CYS A 49 6.51 -6.87 7.80
C CYS A 49 6.03 -8.29 7.49
N TYR A 50 5.35 -8.89 8.46
CA TYR A 50 4.75 -10.22 8.35
C TYR A 50 3.27 -10.11 8.66
N PHE A 51 2.43 -10.58 7.75
CA PHE A 51 0.97 -10.56 7.90
C PHE A 51 0.34 -11.58 6.95
N GLU A 52 -0.95 -11.74 7.05
CA GLU A 52 -1.73 -12.50 6.09
C GLU A 52 -2.44 -11.55 5.12
N LEU A 53 -2.37 -11.84 3.84
CA LEU A 53 -3.20 -11.23 2.82
C LEU A 53 -4.36 -12.17 2.56
N LYS A 54 -5.59 -11.69 2.76
CA LYS A 54 -6.80 -12.49 2.65
C LYS A 54 -7.84 -11.88 1.72
N ASP A 55 -8.70 -12.71 1.19
CA ASP A 55 -9.98 -12.36 0.58
C ASP A 55 -11.12 -13.16 1.24
N GLU A 56 -12.26 -13.25 0.59
CA GLU A 56 -13.44 -13.97 1.13
C GLU A 56 -13.24 -15.49 1.16
N GLN A 57 -12.31 -16.05 0.39
CA GLN A 57 -12.15 -17.49 0.18
C GLN A 57 -10.81 -18.03 0.63
N ALA A 58 -9.78 -17.20 0.71
CA ALA A 58 -8.42 -17.64 0.96
C ALA A 58 -7.62 -16.64 1.80
N SER A 59 -6.59 -17.18 2.45
CA SER A 59 -5.57 -16.41 3.16
C SER A 59 -4.19 -16.94 2.80
N MET A 60 -3.21 -16.05 2.67
CA MET A 60 -1.82 -16.43 2.41
C MET A 60 -0.85 -15.66 3.29
N SER A 61 0.15 -16.35 3.79
CA SER A 61 1.23 -15.76 4.57
C SER A 61 2.11 -14.88 3.68
N THR A 62 2.37 -13.66 4.12
CA THR A 62 2.99 -12.62 3.31
C THR A 62 4.18 -12.00 4.02
N ILE A 63 5.23 -11.71 3.24
CA ILE A 63 6.45 -11.04 3.72
C ILE A 63 6.69 -9.81 2.86
N VAL A 64 6.83 -8.66 3.52
CA VAL A 64 7.27 -7.40 2.90
C VAL A 64 8.59 -7.00 3.52
N TRP A 65 9.62 -6.87 2.68
CA TRP A 65 10.95 -6.47 3.12
C TRP A 65 10.95 -5.02 3.62
N ARG A 66 11.82 -4.71 4.57
CA ARG A 66 11.98 -3.38 5.15
C ARG A 66 12.09 -2.28 4.08
N SER A 67 12.95 -2.47 3.09
CA SER A 67 13.17 -1.49 2.02
C SER A 67 11.91 -1.20 1.19
N ILE A 68 11.06 -2.21 0.97
CA ILE A 68 9.79 -2.05 0.25
C ILE A 68 8.78 -1.31 1.12
N TYR A 69 8.71 -1.66 2.41
CA TYR A 69 7.80 -1.03 3.35
C TYR A 69 8.14 0.45 3.60
N GLU A 70 9.42 0.78 3.80
CA GLU A 70 9.86 2.17 4.00
C GLU A 70 9.58 3.08 2.79
N ASN A 71 9.53 2.51 1.59
CA ASN A 71 9.31 3.25 0.34
C ASN A 71 7.84 3.20 -0.16
N CYS A 72 6.94 2.51 0.52
CA CYS A 72 5.56 2.34 0.04
C CYS A 72 4.70 3.60 0.16
N GLY A 73 5.06 4.54 1.04
CA GLY A 73 4.37 5.83 1.20
C GLY A 73 3.07 5.77 2.01
N PHE A 74 2.73 4.63 2.63
CA PHE A 74 1.56 4.47 3.49
C PHE A 74 1.87 3.55 4.68
N THR A 75 1.03 3.59 5.70
CA THR A 75 1.15 2.72 6.87
C THR A 75 0.24 1.50 6.72
N LEU A 76 0.82 0.30 6.81
CA LEU A 76 0.06 -0.95 6.88
C LEU A 76 -0.76 -1.00 8.17
N LYS A 77 -1.97 -1.49 8.08
CA LYS A 77 -2.87 -1.77 9.20
C LYS A 77 -3.87 -2.85 8.82
N ASP A 78 -4.40 -3.56 9.80
CA ASP A 78 -5.45 -4.56 9.57
C ASP A 78 -6.68 -3.92 8.92
N GLY A 79 -7.29 -4.66 8.01
CA GLY A 79 -8.44 -4.20 7.23
C GLY A 79 -8.10 -3.34 6.01
N LEU A 80 -6.84 -2.99 5.81
CA LEU A 80 -6.43 -2.22 4.63
C LEU A 80 -6.42 -3.10 3.39
N LYS A 81 -7.14 -2.70 2.34
CA LYS A 81 -7.06 -3.35 1.02
C LYS A 81 -5.85 -2.85 0.26
N ILE A 82 -4.97 -3.78 -0.09
CA ILE A 82 -3.74 -3.50 -0.82
C ILE A 82 -3.61 -4.35 -2.07
N GLN A 83 -2.87 -3.84 -3.02
CA GLN A 83 -2.36 -4.58 -4.17
C GLN A 83 -0.89 -4.87 -3.94
N MET A 84 -0.49 -6.11 -4.14
CA MET A 84 0.88 -6.56 -3.98
C MET A 84 1.37 -7.23 -5.25
N THR A 85 2.58 -6.91 -5.65
CA THR A 85 3.32 -7.63 -6.71
C THR A 85 4.42 -8.43 -6.05
N GLY A 86 4.59 -9.69 -6.42
CA GLY A 86 5.57 -10.56 -5.81
C GLY A 86 5.53 -11.99 -6.34
N SER A 87 6.19 -12.88 -5.64
CA SER A 87 6.27 -14.31 -5.97
C SER A 87 6.14 -15.17 -4.73
N PHE A 88 5.69 -16.40 -4.93
CA PHE A 88 5.70 -17.40 -3.89
C PHE A 88 7.11 -17.91 -3.63
N ASP A 89 7.38 -18.25 -2.38
CA ASP A 89 8.63 -18.88 -1.96
C ASP A 89 8.37 -19.89 -0.84
N VAL A 90 9.16 -20.96 -0.83
CA VAL A 90 9.15 -21.98 0.24
C VAL A 90 10.41 -21.80 1.07
N TYR A 91 10.24 -21.49 2.34
CA TYR A 91 11.36 -21.40 3.27
C TYR A 91 11.92 -22.80 3.56
N ARG A 92 13.11 -23.09 3.06
CA ARG A 92 13.68 -24.45 3.04
C ARG A 92 13.84 -25.09 4.42
N ALA A 93 14.11 -24.30 5.45
CA ALA A 93 14.30 -24.83 6.80
C ALA A 93 13.03 -25.37 7.46
N SER A 94 11.85 -24.91 7.04
CA SER A 94 10.56 -25.33 7.65
C SER A 94 9.52 -25.77 6.62
N GLY A 95 9.78 -25.69 5.33
CA GLY A 95 8.81 -25.97 4.27
C GLY A 95 7.66 -24.96 4.16
N ARG A 96 7.77 -23.81 4.87
CA ARG A 96 6.68 -22.82 4.92
C ARG A 96 6.57 -22.06 3.61
N LEU A 97 5.38 -22.07 3.03
CA LEU A 97 5.04 -21.26 1.87
C LEU A 97 4.74 -19.82 2.29
N SER A 98 5.27 -18.85 1.58
CA SER A 98 5.00 -17.43 1.79
C SER A 98 4.98 -16.68 0.45
N PHE A 99 4.24 -15.58 0.38
CA PHE A 99 4.27 -14.66 -0.75
C PHE A 99 5.23 -13.51 -0.41
N LYS A 100 6.30 -13.39 -1.17
CA LYS A 100 7.32 -12.34 -1.00
C LYS A 100 7.00 -11.17 -1.90
N ALA A 101 6.67 -10.02 -1.32
CA ALA A 101 6.39 -8.81 -2.06
C ALA A 101 7.65 -8.19 -2.65
N THR A 102 7.56 -7.77 -3.91
CA THR A 102 8.51 -6.87 -4.58
C THR A 102 7.97 -5.44 -4.69
N GLY A 103 6.65 -5.26 -4.52
CA GLY A 103 5.99 -3.96 -4.48
C GLY A 103 4.63 -4.05 -3.79
N ILE A 104 4.23 -2.97 -3.13
CA ILE A 104 2.93 -2.84 -2.47
C ILE A 104 2.33 -1.46 -2.74
N SER A 105 1.01 -1.37 -2.88
CA SER A 105 0.26 -0.12 -3.02
C SER A 105 -1.15 -0.26 -2.43
N VAL A 106 -1.76 0.84 -2.06
CA VAL A 106 -3.16 0.83 -1.64
C VAL A 106 -4.06 0.58 -2.85
N GLN A 107 -5.06 -0.28 -2.71
CA GLN A 107 -5.99 -0.56 -3.80
C GLN A 107 -6.73 0.72 -4.22
N GLY A 108 -6.72 1.02 -5.52
CA GLY A 108 -7.38 2.20 -6.08
C GLY A 108 -6.55 3.48 -6.06
N GLU A 109 -5.43 3.54 -5.36
CA GLU A 109 -4.59 4.74 -5.31
C GLU A 109 -4.02 5.12 -6.69
N GLY A 110 -3.67 4.14 -7.51
CA GLY A 110 -3.21 4.38 -8.87
C GLY A 110 -4.25 5.06 -9.75
N LEU A 111 -5.51 4.64 -9.67
CA LEU A 111 -6.62 5.26 -10.40
C LEU A 111 -6.88 6.68 -9.90
N LEU A 112 -6.89 6.89 -8.60
CA LEU A 112 -7.07 8.22 -8.00
C LEU A 112 -5.94 9.18 -8.40
N ARG A 113 -4.69 8.73 -8.36
CA ARG A 113 -3.53 9.54 -8.83
C ARG A 113 -3.66 9.90 -10.31
N GLN A 114 -4.12 8.96 -11.13
CA GLN A 114 -4.36 9.22 -12.56
C GLN A 114 -5.47 10.26 -12.76
N GLN A 115 -6.59 10.14 -12.05
CA GLN A 115 -7.69 11.10 -12.10
C GLN A 115 -7.26 12.50 -11.64
N VAL A 116 -6.48 12.58 -10.56
CA VAL A 116 -5.93 13.87 -10.08
C VAL A 116 -4.98 14.49 -11.10
N ALA A 117 -4.10 13.70 -11.72
CA ALA A 117 -3.19 14.18 -12.75
C ALA A 117 -3.93 14.66 -14.01
N GLU A 118 -4.98 13.96 -14.40
CA GLU A 118 -5.82 14.34 -15.55
C GLU A 118 -6.61 15.62 -15.26
N LEU A 119 -7.19 15.73 -14.06
CA LEU A 119 -7.84 16.95 -13.60
C LEU A 119 -6.87 18.13 -13.58
N ALA A 120 -5.65 17.97 -13.06
CA ALA A 120 -4.64 19.02 -13.06
C ALA A 120 -4.32 19.50 -14.48
N ARG A 121 -4.08 18.58 -15.44
CA ARG A 121 -3.85 18.93 -16.85
C ARG A 121 -5.04 19.65 -17.49
N ARG A 122 -6.26 19.28 -17.10
CA ARG A 122 -7.46 19.96 -17.57
C ARG A 122 -7.54 21.39 -17.04
N LEU A 123 -7.36 21.58 -15.74
CA LEU A 123 -7.36 22.90 -15.09
C LEU A 123 -6.25 23.83 -15.65
N GLU A 124 -5.10 23.25 -15.97
CA GLU A 124 -3.98 23.98 -16.61
C GLU A 124 -4.35 24.43 -18.02
N ARG A 125 -4.92 23.55 -18.86
CA ARG A 125 -5.40 23.90 -20.22
C ARG A 125 -6.51 24.94 -20.22
N GLU A 126 -7.39 24.93 -19.22
CA GLU A 126 -8.45 25.92 -19.02
C GLU A 126 -7.91 27.24 -18.43
N GLY A 127 -6.60 27.33 -18.16
CA GLY A 127 -5.94 28.51 -17.59
C GLY A 127 -6.34 28.80 -16.14
N LEU A 128 -7.00 27.85 -15.46
CA LEU A 128 -7.46 28.04 -14.07
C LEU A 128 -6.30 28.03 -13.06
N MET A 129 -5.16 27.45 -13.44
CA MET A 129 -3.95 27.39 -12.62
C MET A 129 -2.96 28.52 -12.94
N ASP A 130 -3.26 29.40 -13.89
CA ASP A 130 -2.39 30.49 -14.31
C ASP A 130 -2.07 31.42 -13.12
N PRO A 131 -0.78 31.67 -12.82
CA PRO A 131 -0.37 32.62 -11.80
C PRO A 131 -0.98 34.02 -11.96
N ALA A 132 -1.24 34.47 -13.21
CA ALA A 132 -1.88 35.75 -13.49
C ALA A 132 -3.32 35.86 -12.94
N ARG A 133 -4.00 34.73 -12.70
CA ARG A 133 -5.34 34.69 -12.07
C ARG A 133 -5.30 34.82 -10.56
N LYS A 134 -4.13 34.59 -9.93
CA LYS A 134 -3.98 34.68 -8.49
C LYS A 134 -3.97 36.15 -8.05
N ARG A 135 -4.93 36.51 -7.22
CA ARG A 135 -4.98 37.84 -6.63
C ARG A 135 -4.04 37.92 -5.44
N ALA A 136 -3.39 39.05 -5.26
CA ALA A 136 -2.60 39.32 -4.07
C ALA A 136 -3.54 39.26 -2.81
N ILE A 137 -3.11 38.58 -1.76
CA ILE A 137 -3.83 38.54 -0.49
C ILE A 137 -3.71 39.96 0.13
N PRO A 138 -4.82 40.64 0.44
CA PRO A 138 -4.77 41.95 1.06
C PRO A 138 -4.13 41.85 2.46
N ARG A 139 -3.36 42.84 2.84
CA ARG A 139 -2.65 42.88 4.11
C ARG A 139 -3.60 42.88 5.31
N PHE A 140 -4.78 43.48 5.15
CA PHE A 140 -5.85 43.49 6.12
C PHE A 140 -7.15 43.02 5.46
N CYS A 141 -7.66 41.88 5.91
CA CYS A 141 -8.91 41.29 5.43
C CYS A 141 -10.04 41.59 6.41
N THR A 142 -11.09 42.25 5.95
CA THR A 142 -12.32 42.49 6.74
C THR A 142 -13.34 41.37 6.59
N ARG A 143 -13.16 40.48 5.59
CA ARG A 143 -14.04 39.34 5.36
C ARG A 143 -13.18 38.11 5.01
N VAL A 144 -13.41 37.02 5.70
CA VAL A 144 -12.73 35.74 5.47
C VAL A 144 -13.80 34.68 5.25
N ALA A 145 -13.70 33.94 4.14
CA ALA A 145 -14.54 32.77 3.89
C ALA A 145 -13.74 31.50 4.20
N VAL A 146 -14.33 30.59 4.97
CA VAL A 146 -13.74 29.28 5.31
C VAL A 146 -14.61 28.18 4.73
N VAL A 147 -14.06 27.36 3.85
CA VAL A 147 -14.74 26.20 3.27
C VAL A 147 -14.21 24.97 3.99
N THR A 148 -15.03 24.38 4.86
CA THR A 148 -14.70 23.20 5.66
C THR A 148 -15.95 22.44 6.05
N SER A 149 -15.80 21.22 6.62
CA SER A 149 -16.92 20.49 7.20
C SER A 149 -17.43 21.18 8.48
N LEU A 150 -18.76 21.23 8.63
CA LEU A 150 -19.38 21.86 9.81
C LEU A 150 -19.10 21.13 11.13
N SER A 151 -18.77 19.85 11.07
CA SER A 151 -18.53 18.98 12.24
C SER A 151 -17.06 18.90 12.68
N GLY A 152 -16.15 19.65 12.06
CA GLY A 152 -14.71 19.60 12.36
C GLY A 152 -14.28 20.62 13.41
N SER A 153 -13.38 20.27 14.32
CA SER A 153 -12.75 21.17 15.30
C SER A 153 -12.02 22.36 14.66
N VAL A 154 -11.64 22.24 13.39
CA VAL A 154 -10.92 23.26 12.62
C VAL A 154 -11.69 24.58 12.55
N ILE A 155 -13.04 24.56 12.42
CA ILE A 155 -13.83 25.79 12.35
C ILE A 155 -13.76 26.59 13.63
N ASP A 156 -13.73 25.93 14.79
CA ASP A 156 -13.66 26.58 16.10
C ASP A 156 -12.27 27.17 16.35
N ASP A 157 -11.21 26.51 15.89
CA ASP A 157 -9.84 27.03 15.96
C ASP A 157 -9.66 28.28 15.09
N VAL A 158 -10.25 28.27 13.88
CA VAL A 158 -10.24 29.44 12.99
C VAL A 158 -10.99 30.61 13.63
N LYS A 159 -12.22 30.40 14.15
CA LYS A 159 -13.00 31.44 14.83
C LYS A 159 -12.25 32.02 16.02
N ARG A 160 -11.69 31.17 16.87
CA ARG A 160 -10.93 31.59 18.06
C ARG A 160 -9.68 32.39 17.69
N THR A 161 -8.99 31.98 16.62
CA THR A 161 -7.79 32.68 16.14
C THR A 161 -8.14 34.04 15.55
N LEU A 162 -9.19 34.12 14.74
CA LEU A 162 -9.66 35.38 14.16
C LEU A 162 -10.09 36.36 15.25
N ALA A 163 -10.95 35.93 16.20
CA ALA A 163 -11.41 36.76 17.30
C ALA A 163 -10.27 37.34 18.17
N ARG A 164 -9.15 36.62 18.27
CA ARG A 164 -7.97 37.07 19.03
C ARG A 164 -7.05 38.00 18.24
N ARG A 165 -6.93 37.81 16.91
CA ARG A 165 -5.94 38.46 16.08
C ARG A 165 -6.48 39.64 15.26
N ASN A 166 -7.77 39.59 14.95
CA ASN A 166 -8.45 40.61 14.12
C ASN A 166 -9.95 40.62 14.51
N PRO A 167 -10.29 41.16 15.71
CA PRO A 167 -11.65 41.21 16.23
C PRO A 167 -12.56 42.12 15.40
#